data_40e6a0988e4c3a710b25e7f28e167aff
#
_entry.id   40e6a0988e4c3a710b25e7f28e167aff
#
_cell.length_a   1.000
_cell.length_b   1.000
_cell.length_c   1.000
_cell.angle_alpha   90.00
_cell.angle_beta   90.00
_cell.angle_gamma   90.00
#
_symmetry.space_group_name_H-M   'P 1'
#
loop_
_entity.id
_entity.type
_entity.pdbx_description
1 polymer ?
#
loop_
_entity_poly.entity_id
_entity_poly.type
_entity_poly.pdbx_seq_one_letter_code
_entity_poly.pdbx_strand_id
1 'polypeptide(L)'
;MTKEQQQVLKVFKGELDQAEIKGIDLNDLYILEQGSRNAGARKILRKHYGEENTGGLTNEELINMSEVIKNGSVLLESFERLKNGFRYAYEWDNNGVKLRLVIDDLNNGNKIFDFYSDRNFKDFRDASLHSGNHPYEPNPTPKPLTDQEDLLKTSENLNETTQNATKLSPLEQAEAEKLAKLQREQEQSEQEFLKAKEQETKRKEALKKKLEHEHGYLISG
;
A
#
# COMPACT_ATOMS: atom_id res chain seq x y z
N MET A 1 29.09 0.35 -0.84
CA MET A 1 27.82 0.37 -1.59
C MET A 1 27.73 -0.91 -2.41
N THR A 2 26.67 -1.70 -2.22
CA THR A 2 26.43 -2.94 -2.98
C THR A 2 26.05 -2.64 -4.43
N LYS A 3 26.03 -3.67 -5.29
CA LYS A 3 25.59 -3.52 -6.69
C LYS A 3 24.12 -3.07 -6.76
N GLU A 4 23.28 -3.60 -5.88
CA GLU A 4 21.86 -3.21 -5.77
C GLU A 4 21.72 -1.73 -5.39
N GLN A 5 22.41 -1.29 -4.34
CA GLN A 5 22.41 0.12 -3.92
C GLN A 5 22.88 1.07 -5.03
N GLN A 6 23.88 0.68 -5.81
CA GLN A 6 24.35 1.47 -6.95
C GLN A 6 23.28 1.57 -8.05
N GLN A 7 22.55 0.50 -8.32
CA GLN A 7 21.47 0.50 -9.31
C GLN A 7 20.31 1.38 -8.85
N VAL A 8 19.90 1.25 -7.57
CA VAL A 8 18.87 2.10 -6.97
C VAL A 8 19.25 3.57 -7.06
N LEU A 9 20.49 3.93 -6.70
CA LEU A 9 20.99 5.30 -6.84
C LEU A 9 20.93 5.82 -8.28
N LYS A 10 21.28 4.99 -9.27
CA LYS A 10 21.20 5.36 -10.69
C LYS A 10 19.77 5.63 -11.14
N VAL A 11 18.79 4.86 -10.65
CA VAL A 11 17.38 5.14 -10.95
C VAL A 11 16.96 6.48 -10.37
N PHE A 12 17.32 6.79 -9.13
CA PHE A 12 17.03 8.09 -8.53
C PHE A 12 17.71 9.26 -9.25
N LYS A 13 18.90 9.05 -9.81
CA LYS A 13 19.59 10.05 -10.64
C LYS A 13 19.06 10.17 -12.08
N GLY A 14 18.17 9.26 -12.49
CA GLY A 14 17.67 9.20 -13.86
C GLY A 14 18.66 8.60 -14.87
N GLU A 15 19.71 7.92 -14.39
CA GLU A 15 20.73 7.26 -15.21
C GLU A 15 20.33 5.83 -15.61
N LEU A 16 19.31 5.26 -14.93
CA LEU A 16 18.78 3.92 -15.18
C LEU A 16 17.26 3.98 -15.08
N ASP A 17 16.56 3.32 -16.02
CA ASP A 17 15.10 3.35 -16.06
C ASP A 17 14.45 2.59 -14.92
N GLN A 18 15.06 1.46 -14.51
CA GLN A 18 14.57 0.63 -13.42
C GLN A 18 15.71 -0.15 -12.74
N ALA A 19 15.48 -0.53 -11.49
CA ALA A 19 16.34 -1.43 -10.72
C ALA A 19 15.51 -2.54 -10.07
N GLU A 20 16.10 -3.73 -9.99
CA GLU A 20 15.54 -4.86 -9.25
C GLU A 20 16.06 -4.82 -7.82
N ILE A 21 15.13 -4.91 -6.87
CA ILE A 21 15.39 -4.96 -5.44
C ILE A 21 14.98 -6.34 -4.95
N LYS A 22 15.91 -7.01 -4.27
CA LYS A 22 15.69 -8.38 -3.79
C LYS A 22 15.14 -8.35 -2.36
N GLY A 23 14.10 -9.14 -2.12
CA GLY A 23 13.64 -9.48 -0.79
C GLY A 23 14.54 -10.49 -0.09
N ILE A 24 13.98 -11.21 0.90
CA ILE A 24 14.71 -12.29 1.60
C ILE A 24 14.81 -13.53 0.71
N ASP A 25 13.75 -13.85 -0.01
CA ASP A 25 13.69 -14.96 -0.95
C ASP A 25 14.27 -14.51 -2.31
N LEU A 26 15.03 -15.38 -2.96
CA LEU A 26 15.61 -15.11 -4.28
C LEU A 26 14.56 -14.86 -5.38
N ASN A 27 13.34 -15.37 -5.19
CA ASN A 27 12.22 -15.19 -6.09
C ASN A 27 11.37 -13.95 -5.75
N ASP A 28 11.69 -13.26 -4.66
CA ASP A 28 10.97 -12.09 -4.18
C ASP A 28 11.63 -10.83 -4.75
N LEU A 29 11.22 -10.45 -5.96
CA LEU A 29 11.77 -9.31 -6.69
C LEU A 29 10.78 -8.15 -6.71
N TYR A 30 11.31 -6.96 -6.44
CA TYR A 30 10.59 -5.68 -6.49
C TYR A 30 11.26 -4.75 -7.48
N ILE A 31 10.48 -4.06 -8.28
CA ILE A 31 10.98 -3.19 -9.34
C ILE A 31 10.82 -1.74 -8.91
N LEU A 32 11.93 -1.04 -8.77
CA LEU A 32 11.96 0.42 -8.67
C LEU A 32 12.11 1.00 -10.08
N GLU A 33 11.05 1.61 -10.60
CA GLU A 33 11.08 2.35 -11.86
C GLU A 33 11.37 3.84 -11.59
N GLN A 34 11.91 4.57 -12.57
CA GLN A 34 11.91 6.04 -12.52
C GLN A 34 10.50 6.56 -12.32
N GLY A 35 9.53 5.91 -12.96
CA GLY A 35 8.12 6.17 -12.79
C GLY A 35 7.69 7.54 -13.28
N SER A 36 6.67 8.10 -12.63
CA SER A 36 6.05 9.36 -12.97
C SER A 36 6.02 10.33 -11.77
N ARG A 37 5.37 11.48 -11.97
CA ARG A 37 5.08 12.40 -10.85
C ARG A 37 4.30 11.74 -9.71
N ASN A 38 3.51 10.69 -10.01
CA ASN A 38 2.57 10.08 -9.09
C ASN A 38 2.96 8.68 -8.61
N ALA A 39 4.07 8.11 -9.10
CA ALA A 39 4.53 6.78 -8.72
C ALA A 39 6.03 6.61 -8.97
N GLY A 40 6.69 5.75 -8.19
CA GLY A 40 8.10 5.37 -8.33
C GLY A 40 9.08 6.44 -7.89
N ALA A 41 10.33 6.35 -8.35
CA ALA A 41 11.43 7.17 -7.86
C ALA A 41 11.17 8.68 -7.97
N ARG A 42 10.55 9.15 -9.06
CA ARG A 42 10.23 10.58 -9.25
C ARG A 42 9.22 11.10 -8.24
N LYS A 43 8.22 10.28 -7.86
CA LYS A 43 7.28 10.62 -6.79
C LYS A 43 8.00 10.72 -5.47
N ILE A 44 8.81 9.72 -5.14
CA ILE A 44 9.56 9.63 -3.88
C ILE A 44 10.47 10.86 -3.73
N LEU A 45 11.29 11.17 -4.73
CA LEU A 45 12.16 12.35 -4.68
C LEU A 45 11.38 13.65 -4.52
N ARG A 46 10.32 13.82 -5.26
CA ARG A 46 9.53 15.06 -5.22
C ARG A 46 8.84 15.29 -3.89
N LYS A 47 8.35 14.21 -3.25
CA LYS A 47 7.54 14.33 -2.04
C LYS A 47 8.33 14.12 -0.76
N HIS A 48 9.29 13.21 -0.78
CA HIS A 48 9.86 12.64 0.44
C HIS A 48 11.40 12.71 0.50
N TYR A 49 12.05 13.35 -0.46
CA TYR A 49 13.50 13.54 -0.38
C TYR A 49 13.85 14.72 0.54
N GLY A 50 14.78 14.47 1.49
CA GLY A 50 15.18 15.45 2.51
C GLY A 50 14.40 15.26 3.80
N GLU A 51 15.10 15.23 4.93
CA GLU A 51 14.51 14.97 6.25
C GLU A 51 13.51 16.04 6.69
N GLU A 52 13.62 17.25 6.16
CA GLU A 52 12.73 18.39 6.42
C GLU A 52 11.34 18.24 5.78
N ASN A 53 11.21 17.37 4.79
CA ASN A 53 9.94 17.14 4.11
C ASN A 53 9.04 16.18 4.91
N THR A 54 7.74 16.24 4.70
CA THR A 54 6.81 15.29 5.30
C THR A 54 7.07 13.90 4.75
N GLY A 55 7.30 12.94 5.65
CA GLY A 55 7.77 11.61 5.26
C GLY A 55 9.19 11.60 4.71
N GLY A 56 9.99 12.61 5.07
CA GLY A 56 11.32 12.86 4.53
C GLY A 56 12.29 11.71 4.72
N LEU A 57 13.09 11.46 3.69
CA LEU A 57 14.06 10.38 3.62
C LEU A 57 15.47 10.91 3.45
N THR A 58 16.42 10.25 4.10
CA THR A 58 17.86 10.45 3.89
C THR A 58 18.33 9.73 2.62
N ASN A 59 19.50 10.09 2.13
CA ASN A 59 20.16 9.38 1.03
C ASN A 59 20.39 7.90 1.37
N GLU A 60 20.77 7.63 2.61
CA GLU A 60 21.05 6.27 3.08
C GLU A 60 19.77 5.42 3.08
N GLU A 61 18.66 5.95 3.56
CA GLU A 61 17.38 5.26 3.54
C GLU A 61 16.90 4.96 2.12
N LEU A 62 17.06 5.92 1.19
CA LEU A 62 16.70 5.73 -0.22
C LEU A 62 17.42 4.54 -0.86
N ILE A 63 18.73 4.45 -0.67
CA ILE A 63 19.52 3.37 -1.28
C ILE A 63 19.40 2.03 -0.55
N ASN A 64 18.95 2.05 0.70
CA ASN A 64 18.72 0.87 1.55
C ASN A 64 17.25 0.45 1.62
N MET A 65 16.41 0.84 0.68
CA MET A 65 14.99 0.50 0.72
C MET A 65 14.71 -1.01 0.74
N SER A 66 15.63 -1.85 0.27
CA SER A 66 15.54 -3.32 0.40
C SER A 66 15.51 -3.79 1.86
N GLU A 67 16.11 -3.04 2.77
CA GLU A 67 16.10 -3.39 4.19
C GLU A 67 14.70 -3.29 4.80
N VAL A 68 13.84 -2.41 4.26
CA VAL A 68 12.43 -2.33 4.68
C VAL A 68 11.68 -3.62 4.34
N ILE A 69 11.96 -4.21 3.17
CA ILE A 69 11.36 -5.49 2.76
C ILE A 69 11.89 -6.63 3.62
N LYS A 70 13.20 -6.63 3.91
CA LYS A 70 13.86 -7.71 4.66
C LYS A 70 13.55 -7.69 6.16
N ASN A 71 13.51 -6.50 6.75
CA ASN A 71 13.37 -6.32 8.19
C ASN A 71 11.97 -5.91 8.63
N GLY A 72 11.17 -5.36 7.72
CA GLY A 72 9.82 -4.90 7.99
C GLY A 72 8.77 -6.01 7.92
N SER A 73 7.57 -5.65 8.33
CA SER A 73 6.37 -6.49 8.27
C SER A 73 5.36 -5.87 7.31
N VAL A 74 4.54 -6.71 6.70
CA VAL A 74 3.40 -6.24 5.90
C VAL A 74 2.37 -5.60 6.83
N LEU A 75 1.99 -4.37 6.52
CA LEU A 75 0.96 -3.62 7.22
C LEU A 75 -0.41 -4.01 6.63
N LEU A 76 -1.12 -4.95 7.26
CA LEU A 76 -2.35 -5.53 6.71
C LEU A 76 -3.45 -4.48 6.51
N GLU A 77 -3.54 -3.48 7.39
CA GLU A 77 -4.48 -2.36 7.26
C GLU A 77 -4.18 -1.43 6.07
N SER A 78 -3.01 -1.55 5.45
CA SER A 78 -2.65 -0.78 4.25
C SER A 78 -3.17 -1.38 2.95
N PHE A 79 -3.77 -2.56 3.03
CA PHE A 79 -4.20 -3.29 1.86
C PHE A 79 -5.28 -2.55 1.08
N GLU A 80 -5.05 -2.41 -0.24
CA GLU A 80 -5.97 -1.82 -1.19
C GLU A 80 -6.07 -2.69 -2.44
N ARG A 81 -7.29 -2.96 -2.91
CA ARG A 81 -7.50 -3.65 -4.18
C ARG A 81 -7.38 -2.67 -5.35
N LEU A 82 -6.50 -2.99 -6.28
CA LEU A 82 -6.34 -2.29 -7.55
C LEU A 82 -7.07 -3.02 -8.68
N LYS A 83 -7.23 -2.37 -9.82
CA LYS A 83 -7.83 -2.98 -11.02
C LYS A 83 -7.08 -4.24 -11.50
N ASN A 84 -5.75 -4.24 -11.37
CA ASN A 84 -4.86 -5.28 -11.91
C ASN A 84 -3.97 -5.90 -10.83
N GLY A 85 -4.41 -5.94 -9.57
CA GLY A 85 -3.63 -6.46 -8.47
C GLY A 85 -3.99 -5.82 -7.14
N PHE A 86 -3.00 -5.66 -6.30
CA PHE A 86 -3.16 -5.15 -4.94
C PHE A 86 -2.07 -4.15 -4.59
N ARG A 87 -2.37 -3.25 -3.67
CA ARG A 87 -1.41 -2.35 -3.05
C ARG A 87 -1.34 -2.61 -1.57
N TYR A 88 -0.15 -2.60 -1.01
CA TYR A 88 0.10 -2.74 0.42
C TYR A 88 1.44 -2.13 0.79
N ALA A 89 1.72 -1.97 2.07
CA ALA A 89 2.99 -1.44 2.55
C ALA A 89 3.73 -2.43 3.43
N TYR A 90 5.07 -2.39 3.34
CA TYR A 90 5.96 -2.85 4.39
C TYR A 90 6.24 -1.69 5.34
N GLU A 91 6.22 -1.95 6.65
CA GLU A 91 6.65 -1.01 7.67
C GLU A 91 7.82 -1.60 8.46
N TRP A 92 8.87 -0.81 8.66
CA TRP A 92 10.03 -1.17 9.46
C TRP A 92 10.39 -0.01 10.39
N ASP A 93 10.59 -0.33 11.67
CA ASP A 93 11.16 0.60 12.65
C ASP A 93 12.68 0.50 12.60
N ASN A 94 13.32 1.53 12.06
CA ASN A 94 14.76 1.63 11.96
C ASN A 94 15.25 2.68 12.98
N ASN A 95 15.65 2.21 14.18
CA ASN A 95 16.19 3.04 15.26
C ASN A 95 15.27 4.22 15.65
N GLY A 96 13.97 3.96 15.75
CA GLY A 96 12.96 4.94 16.14
C GLY A 96 12.41 5.78 15.00
N VAL A 97 12.82 5.52 13.77
CA VAL A 97 12.21 6.07 12.55
C VAL A 97 11.44 4.98 11.84
N LYS A 98 10.16 5.16 11.66
CA LYS A 98 9.34 4.22 10.89
C LYS A 98 9.44 4.52 9.41
N LEU A 99 9.82 3.50 8.65
CA LEU A 99 9.91 3.56 7.19
C LEU A 99 8.77 2.73 6.58
N ARG A 100 8.05 3.31 5.62
CA ARG A 100 7.01 2.62 4.84
C ARG A 100 7.38 2.55 3.38
N LEU A 101 7.41 1.33 2.85
CA LEU A 101 7.61 1.05 1.44
C LEU A 101 6.31 0.51 0.85
N VAL A 102 5.69 1.26 -0.05
CA VAL A 102 4.41 0.92 -0.66
C VAL A 102 4.64 0.16 -1.97
N ILE A 103 4.02 -0.99 -2.08
CA ILE A 103 4.17 -1.91 -3.21
C ILE A 103 2.84 -2.03 -3.96
N ASP A 104 2.91 -1.97 -5.27
CA ASP A 104 1.87 -2.42 -6.19
C ASP A 104 2.21 -3.85 -6.65
N ASP A 105 1.50 -4.84 -6.12
CA ASP A 105 1.59 -6.24 -6.51
C ASP A 105 0.64 -6.46 -7.70
N LEU A 106 1.22 -6.43 -8.88
CA LEU A 106 0.49 -6.47 -10.15
C LEU A 106 0.75 -7.79 -10.87
N ASN A 107 -0.11 -8.13 -11.83
CA ASN A 107 0.06 -9.34 -12.67
C ASN A 107 1.41 -9.38 -13.42
N ASN A 108 2.05 -8.23 -13.62
CA ASN A 108 3.35 -8.08 -14.29
C ASN A 108 4.51 -7.84 -13.33
N GLY A 109 4.33 -8.10 -12.04
CA GLY A 109 5.37 -8.03 -11.02
C GLY A 109 5.11 -6.98 -9.94
N ASN A 110 5.92 -7.04 -8.89
CA ASN A 110 5.85 -6.13 -7.75
C ASN A 110 6.58 -4.83 -8.09
N LYS A 111 5.87 -3.71 -8.07
CA LYS A 111 6.43 -2.39 -8.34
C LYS A 111 6.45 -1.52 -7.09
N ILE A 112 7.51 -0.77 -6.88
CA ILE A 112 7.58 0.22 -5.81
C ILE A 112 6.78 1.45 -6.24
N PHE A 113 5.69 1.70 -5.50
CA PHE A 113 4.80 2.82 -5.75
C PHE A 113 5.23 4.09 -5.00
N ASP A 114 5.62 3.94 -3.71
CA ASP A 114 6.03 5.05 -2.85
C ASP A 114 6.98 4.58 -1.75
N PHE A 115 7.73 5.53 -1.15
CA PHE A 115 8.57 5.28 0.00
C PHE A 115 8.67 6.54 0.84
N TYR A 116 8.47 6.44 2.16
CA TYR A 116 8.48 7.57 3.08
C TYR A 116 8.70 7.13 4.53
N SER A 117 9.12 8.07 5.38
CA SER A 117 9.27 7.88 6.82
C SER A 117 8.12 8.51 7.61
N ASP A 118 8.13 8.35 8.93
CA ASP A 118 7.18 9.02 9.83
C ASP A 118 7.56 10.47 10.17
N ARG A 119 8.67 10.98 9.62
CA ARG A 119 9.14 12.34 9.89
C ARG A 119 8.12 13.37 9.42
N ASN A 120 7.91 14.35 10.27
CA ASN A 120 7.08 15.54 9.99
C ASN A 120 5.61 15.24 9.67
N PHE A 121 5.10 14.04 9.99
CA PHE A 121 3.68 13.78 10.02
C PHE A 121 3.09 14.21 11.37
N LYS A 122 1.86 14.74 11.36
CA LYS A 122 1.08 14.97 12.59
C LYS A 122 0.60 13.66 13.18
N ASP A 123 0.05 12.79 12.35
CA ASP A 123 -0.28 11.43 12.69
C ASP A 123 0.11 10.51 11.52
N PHE A 124 1.10 9.66 11.78
CA PHE A 124 1.60 8.73 10.78
C PHE A 124 0.63 7.58 10.48
N ARG A 125 -0.28 7.27 11.40
CA ARG A 125 -1.31 6.25 11.19
C ARG A 125 -2.28 6.64 10.09
N ASP A 126 -2.56 7.95 9.97
CA ASP A 126 -3.47 8.51 8.99
C ASP A 126 -2.78 8.81 7.64
N ALA A 127 -1.49 8.46 7.51
CA ALA A 127 -0.78 8.61 6.25
C ALA A 127 -1.48 7.79 5.16
N SER A 128 -2.11 8.50 4.22
CA SER A 128 -2.83 7.87 3.11
C SER A 128 -1.86 7.13 2.19
N LEU A 129 -2.03 5.84 2.05
CA LEU A 129 -1.30 5.01 1.09
C LEU A 129 -1.87 5.18 -0.33
N HIS A 130 -3.11 5.65 -0.41
CA HIS A 130 -3.90 5.75 -1.63
C HIS A 130 -3.70 7.10 -2.33
N SER A 131 -4.09 7.21 -3.55
CA SER A 131 -4.32 8.42 -4.36
C SER A 131 -3.24 9.51 -4.41
N GLY A 132 -2.09 9.38 -3.78
CA GLY A 132 -1.07 10.43 -3.80
C GLY A 132 -1.46 11.73 -3.08
N ASN A 133 -2.63 11.76 -2.42
CA ASN A 133 -3.02 12.87 -1.56
C ASN A 133 -2.21 12.78 -0.28
N HIS A 134 -1.35 13.75 -0.10
CA HIS A 134 -0.59 13.93 1.12
C HIS A 134 -1.56 14.37 2.23
N PRO A 135 -1.42 13.91 3.50
CA PRO A 135 -2.25 14.40 4.61
C PRO A 135 -2.14 15.92 4.81
N TYR A 136 -1.20 16.56 4.14
CA TYR A 136 -0.97 18.02 4.17
C TYR A 136 -1.37 18.78 2.92
N GLU A 137 -1.79 18.11 1.85
CA GLU A 137 -2.54 18.83 0.83
C GLU A 137 -3.90 19.15 1.47
N PRO A 138 -4.27 20.44 1.65
CA PRO A 138 -5.56 20.75 2.21
C PRO A 138 -6.59 20.03 1.34
N ASN A 139 -7.29 19.07 1.95
CA ASN A 139 -8.48 18.51 1.32
C ASN A 139 -9.30 19.70 0.83
N PRO A 140 -9.72 19.72 -0.43
CA PRO A 140 -10.71 20.70 -0.83
C PRO A 140 -11.84 20.55 0.18
N THR A 141 -12.09 21.61 0.93
CA THR A 141 -13.17 21.68 1.91
C THR A 141 -14.39 20.97 1.30
N PRO A 142 -14.97 19.96 1.94
CA PRO A 142 -16.19 19.37 1.42
C PRO A 142 -17.14 20.55 1.18
N LYS A 143 -17.52 20.79 -0.05
CA LYS A 143 -18.61 21.75 -0.32
C LYS A 143 -19.74 21.29 0.56
N PRO A 144 -20.33 22.13 1.39
CA PRO A 144 -21.50 21.75 2.17
C PRO A 144 -22.49 21.19 1.16
N LEU A 145 -22.94 19.95 1.39
CA LEU A 145 -24.04 19.36 0.67
C LEU A 145 -25.29 20.17 1.05
N THR A 146 -25.55 21.22 0.26
CA THR A 146 -26.71 22.12 0.41
C THR A 146 -28.00 21.46 -0.08
N ASP A 147 -27.96 20.18 -0.47
CA ASP A 147 -29.12 19.50 -1.07
C ASP A 147 -29.69 18.38 -0.18
N GLN A 148 -29.33 18.32 1.12
CA GLN A 148 -29.97 17.36 2.03
C GLN A 148 -31.31 17.83 2.61
N GLU A 149 -31.67 19.09 2.45
CA GLU A 149 -32.98 19.58 2.94
C GLU A 149 -34.14 19.28 1.99
N ASP A 150 -33.89 19.06 0.69
CA ASP A 150 -34.96 18.72 -0.24
C ASP A 150 -35.35 17.24 -0.27
N LEU A 151 -34.47 16.34 0.23
CA LEU A 151 -34.81 14.92 0.34
C LEU A 151 -35.64 14.59 1.59
N LEU A 152 -35.69 15.45 2.58
CA LEU A 152 -36.49 15.26 3.81
C LEU A 152 -37.93 15.76 3.65
N LYS A 153 -38.21 16.65 2.67
CA LYS A 153 -39.56 17.15 2.42
C LYS A 153 -40.43 16.24 1.55
N THR A 154 -39.83 15.26 0.89
CA THR A 154 -40.57 14.27 0.07
C THR A 154 -40.97 13.02 0.87
N SER A 155 -40.53 12.92 2.11
CA SER A 155 -40.75 11.74 2.98
C SER A 155 -41.97 11.83 3.89
N GLU A 156 -42.64 12.97 3.96
CA GLU A 156 -43.78 13.14 4.89
C GLU A 156 -45.18 12.91 4.27
N ASN A 157 -45.26 12.48 3.00
CA ASN A 157 -46.58 12.28 2.34
C ASN A 157 -46.81 10.86 1.80
N LEU A 158 -46.21 9.84 2.44
CA LEU A 158 -46.46 8.42 2.12
C LEU A 158 -46.67 7.58 3.39
N ASN A 159 -47.61 8.03 4.22
CA ASN A 159 -48.25 7.15 5.19
C ASN A 159 -49.73 7.06 4.77
N GLU A 160 -49.98 6.17 3.86
CA GLU A 160 -51.16 5.30 3.82
C GLU A 160 -51.11 4.46 2.52
N THR A 161 -51.28 3.18 2.76
CA THR A 161 -51.72 2.17 1.81
C THR A 161 -50.66 1.17 1.33
N THR A 162 -50.82 -0.01 1.88
CA THR A 162 -50.66 -1.34 1.29
C THR A 162 -49.29 -2.01 1.40
N GLN A 163 -49.29 -2.98 2.30
CA GLN A 163 -48.52 -4.24 2.19
C GLN A 163 -48.62 -4.78 0.75
N ASN A 164 -47.63 -4.52 -0.08
CA ASN A 164 -47.29 -5.35 -1.20
C ASN A 164 -45.81 -5.56 -1.21
N ALA A 165 -45.40 -6.76 -0.86
CA ALA A 165 -44.08 -7.26 -1.13
C ALA A 165 -43.83 -7.08 -2.64
N THR A 166 -43.07 -6.05 -3.00
CA THR A 166 -42.66 -5.80 -4.36
C THR A 166 -41.70 -6.91 -4.75
N LYS A 167 -42.22 -7.95 -5.41
CA LYS A 167 -41.38 -8.93 -6.08
C LYS A 167 -40.55 -8.18 -7.11
N LEU A 168 -39.26 -8.07 -6.88
CA LEU A 168 -38.27 -7.59 -7.86
C LEU A 168 -38.56 -8.28 -9.21
N SER A 169 -38.49 -7.55 -10.29
CA SER A 169 -38.64 -8.15 -11.62
C SER A 169 -37.56 -9.23 -11.82
N PRO A 170 -37.79 -10.23 -12.66
CA PRO A 170 -36.81 -11.29 -12.92
C PRO A 170 -35.45 -10.72 -13.37
N LEU A 171 -35.44 -9.58 -14.02
CA LEU A 171 -34.23 -8.89 -14.47
C LEU A 171 -33.48 -8.29 -13.29
N GLU A 172 -34.15 -7.59 -12.37
CA GLU A 172 -33.56 -7.00 -11.17
C GLU A 172 -33.04 -8.07 -10.20
N GLN A 173 -33.73 -9.22 -10.14
CA GLN A 173 -33.25 -10.38 -9.35
C GLN A 173 -31.96 -10.94 -9.94
N ALA A 174 -31.89 -11.10 -11.27
CA ALA A 174 -30.69 -11.62 -11.94
C ALA A 174 -29.50 -10.65 -11.80
N GLU A 175 -29.73 -9.34 -11.86
CA GLU A 175 -28.70 -8.33 -11.63
C GLU A 175 -28.22 -8.30 -10.17
N ALA A 176 -29.12 -8.42 -9.21
CA ALA A 176 -28.80 -8.49 -7.79
C ALA A 176 -28.00 -9.76 -7.45
N GLU A 177 -28.37 -10.92 -8.00
CA GLU A 177 -27.60 -12.16 -7.84
C GLU A 177 -26.21 -12.07 -8.46
N LYS A 178 -26.10 -11.49 -9.64
CA LYS A 178 -24.81 -11.29 -10.32
C LYS A 178 -23.90 -10.37 -9.51
N LEU A 179 -24.45 -9.28 -8.98
CA LEU A 179 -23.70 -8.34 -8.13
C LEU A 179 -23.25 -9.01 -6.83
N ALA A 180 -24.15 -9.75 -6.17
CA ALA A 180 -23.84 -10.48 -4.94
C ALA A 180 -22.77 -11.57 -5.15
N LYS A 181 -22.81 -12.25 -6.30
CA LYS A 181 -21.79 -13.24 -6.68
C LYS A 181 -20.43 -12.56 -6.87
N LEU A 182 -20.40 -11.43 -7.59
CA LEU A 182 -19.18 -10.67 -7.84
C LEU A 182 -18.55 -10.16 -6.54
N GLN A 183 -19.39 -9.66 -5.61
CA GLN A 183 -18.92 -9.23 -4.29
C GLN A 183 -18.29 -10.38 -3.48
N ARG A 184 -18.95 -11.55 -3.46
CA ARG A 184 -18.39 -12.74 -2.77
C ARG A 184 -17.05 -13.19 -3.37
N GLU A 185 -16.93 -13.23 -4.69
CA GLU A 185 -15.67 -13.55 -5.37
C GLU A 185 -14.58 -12.54 -5.04
N GLN A 186 -14.93 -11.25 -4.92
CA GLN A 186 -14.02 -10.20 -4.50
C GLN A 186 -13.54 -10.39 -3.07
N GLU A 187 -14.46 -10.61 -2.14
CA GLU A 187 -14.14 -10.82 -0.72
C GLU A 187 -13.28 -12.08 -0.50
N GLN A 188 -13.56 -13.17 -1.24
CA GLN A 188 -12.76 -14.39 -1.17
C GLN A 188 -11.33 -14.16 -1.68
N SER A 189 -11.19 -13.50 -2.83
CA SER A 189 -9.86 -13.16 -3.39
C SER A 189 -9.05 -12.28 -2.45
N GLU A 190 -9.69 -11.31 -1.80
CA GLU A 190 -9.06 -10.43 -0.82
C GLU A 190 -8.60 -11.21 0.41
N GLN A 191 -9.44 -12.07 0.97
CA GLN A 191 -9.10 -12.91 2.12
C GLN A 191 -7.95 -13.88 1.81
N GLU A 192 -7.94 -14.49 0.62
CA GLU A 192 -6.87 -15.39 0.20
C GLU A 192 -5.54 -14.63 0.08
N PHE A 193 -5.56 -13.43 -0.50
CA PHE A 193 -4.37 -12.59 -0.60
C PHE A 193 -3.83 -12.20 0.77
N LEU A 194 -4.68 -11.72 1.69
CA LEU A 194 -4.28 -11.37 3.05
C LEU A 194 -3.69 -12.55 3.80
N LYS A 195 -4.28 -13.74 3.68
CA LYS A 195 -3.73 -14.97 4.27
C LYS A 195 -2.37 -15.33 3.68
N ALA A 196 -2.19 -15.20 2.37
CA ALA A 196 -0.91 -15.46 1.71
C ALA A 196 0.18 -14.51 2.21
N LYS A 197 -0.13 -13.21 2.36
CA LYS A 197 0.81 -12.22 2.87
C LYS A 197 1.13 -12.40 4.36
N GLU A 198 0.17 -12.83 5.16
CA GLU A 198 0.42 -13.18 6.56
C GLU A 198 1.35 -14.40 6.68
N GLN A 199 1.13 -15.42 5.83
CA GLN A 199 2.02 -16.60 5.79
C GLN A 199 3.43 -16.22 5.32
N GLU A 200 3.54 -15.35 4.33
CA GLU A 200 4.83 -14.82 3.86
C GLU A 200 5.58 -14.09 4.99
N THR A 201 4.90 -13.23 5.73
CA THR A 201 5.49 -12.52 6.88
C THR A 201 6.00 -13.50 7.93
N LYS A 202 5.19 -14.50 8.32
CA LYS A 202 5.59 -15.55 9.28
C LYS A 202 6.79 -16.36 8.78
N ARG A 203 6.83 -16.68 7.48
CA ARG A 203 7.96 -17.38 6.85
C ARG A 203 9.24 -16.55 6.89
N LYS A 204 9.13 -15.25 6.59
CA LYS A 204 10.27 -14.31 6.66
C LYS A 204 10.82 -14.19 8.08
N GLU A 205 9.95 -14.07 9.08
CA GLU A 205 10.35 -14.04 10.50
C GLU A 205 11.05 -15.33 10.94
N ALA A 206 10.50 -16.48 10.53
CA ALA A 206 11.11 -17.78 10.83
C ALA A 206 12.49 -17.93 10.18
N LEU A 207 12.64 -17.48 8.93
CA LEU A 207 13.91 -17.51 8.21
C LEU A 207 14.93 -16.56 8.85
N LYS A 208 14.50 -15.36 9.25
CA LYS A 208 15.34 -14.40 9.96
C LYS A 208 15.89 -14.99 11.28
N LYS A 209 15.00 -15.57 12.10
CA LYS A 209 15.40 -16.24 13.35
C LYS A 209 16.39 -17.38 13.11
N LYS A 210 16.21 -18.15 12.04
CA LYS A 210 17.12 -19.23 11.68
C LYS A 210 18.51 -18.70 11.31
N LEU A 211 18.57 -17.65 10.50
CA LEU A 211 19.82 -17.00 10.10
C LEU A 211 20.56 -16.38 11.31
N GLU A 212 19.83 -15.73 12.22
CA GLU A 212 20.40 -15.18 13.45
C GLU A 212 20.98 -16.28 14.35
N HIS A 213 20.31 -17.43 14.44
CA HIS A 213 20.79 -18.58 15.19
C HIS A 213 22.07 -19.19 14.56
N GLU A 214 22.12 -19.35 13.24
CA GLU A 214 23.31 -19.85 12.53
C GLU A 214 24.51 -18.89 12.67
N HIS A 215 24.30 -17.59 12.61
CA HIS A 215 25.36 -16.60 12.82
C HIS A 215 25.83 -16.53 14.28
N GLY A 216 24.95 -16.76 15.24
CA GLY A 216 25.31 -16.79 16.67
C GLY A 216 26.28 -17.91 17.05
N TYR A 217 26.27 -19.03 16.33
CA TYR A 217 27.22 -20.14 16.55
C TYR A 217 28.62 -19.87 16.00
N LEU A 218 28.76 -19.00 15.01
CA LEU A 218 30.06 -18.70 14.40
C LEU A 218 30.94 -17.74 15.23
N ILE A 219 30.38 -17.08 16.24
CA ILE A 219 31.09 -16.08 17.07
C ILE A 219 31.54 -16.67 18.44
N SER A 220 31.09 -17.89 18.76
CA SER A 220 31.36 -18.54 20.07
C SER A 220 32.31 -19.74 19.99
N GLY A 221 33.09 -19.88 18.93
CA GLY A 221 34.07 -20.92 18.73
C GLY A 221 35.51 -20.39 18.74
#